data_6f7f3f61efc378e47cfbaa97b14e15a3
#
_entry.id   6f7f3f61efc378e47cfbaa97b14e15a3
#
_cell.length_a   1.000
_cell.length_b   1.000
_cell.length_c   1.000
_cell.angle_alpha   90.00
_cell.angle_beta   90.00
_cell.angle_gamma   90.00
#
_symmetry.space_group_name_H-M   'P 1'
#
loop_
_entity.id
_entity.type
_entity.pdbx_description
1 polymer ?
#
loop_
_entity_poly.entity_id
_entity_poly.type
_entity_poly.pdbx_seq_one_letter_code
_entity_poly.pdbx_strand_id
1 'polypeptide(L)'
;VLVYLKSIRPYFINDDDFNWNFGIASAAAKEFKEAEEAFLQISNEKHKQDYCYLSWLCACYIMNFKPHLAWEMYINMETSNESLSLLNLIANDCYKMGQFYYSAKAFDVLERLDPDPEFWEGKRGAAIGVFQMVVAGKESNQRLIEVIQMLKNTNNPQVEYFV
;
A
#
# COMPACT_ATOMS: atom_id res chain seq x y z
N VAL A 1 -3.83 -3.03 27.05
CA VAL A 1 -2.48 -2.59 26.61
C VAL A 1 -2.53 -1.16 26.05
N LEU A 2 -3.33 -0.89 25.01
CA LEU A 2 -3.35 0.42 24.34
C LEU A 2 -3.76 1.56 25.27
N VAL A 3 -4.77 1.38 26.13
CA VAL A 3 -5.22 2.41 27.10
C VAL A 3 -4.06 2.82 28.01
N TYR A 4 -3.28 1.86 28.48
CA TYR A 4 -2.10 2.14 29.31
C TYR A 4 -1.03 2.93 28.53
N LEU A 5 -0.73 2.49 27.31
CA LEU A 5 0.24 3.18 26.45
C LEU A 5 -0.19 4.62 26.13
N LYS A 6 -1.47 4.87 25.91
CA LYS A 6 -2.00 6.23 25.72
C LYS A 6 -1.79 7.11 26.95
N SER A 7 -1.95 6.55 28.14
CA SER A 7 -1.79 7.30 29.40
C SER A 7 -0.36 7.77 29.64
N ILE A 8 0.64 7.01 29.19
CA ILE A 8 2.06 7.33 29.38
C ILE A 8 2.70 8.02 28.17
N ARG A 9 2.02 8.07 27.03
CA ARG A 9 2.53 8.65 25.77
C ARG A 9 3.16 10.03 25.92
N PRO A 10 2.58 11.00 26.68
CA PRO A 10 3.17 12.33 26.82
C PRO A 10 4.58 12.33 27.40
N TYR A 11 4.93 11.31 28.17
CA TYR A 11 6.25 11.19 28.81
C TYR A 11 7.31 10.54 27.91
N PHE A 12 6.88 9.86 26.84
CA PHE A 12 7.73 9.07 25.95
C PHE A 12 7.61 9.45 24.47
N ILE A 13 7.11 10.64 24.17
CA ILE A 13 6.81 11.08 22.80
C ILE A 13 8.03 11.09 21.87
N ASN A 14 9.24 11.24 22.43
CA ASN A 14 10.50 11.23 21.68
C ASN A 14 11.29 9.92 21.84
N ASP A 15 10.69 8.90 22.43
CA ASP A 15 11.31 7.59 22.59
C ASP A 15 10.93 6.69 21.42
N ASP A 16 11.93 6.27 20.63
CA ASP A 16 11.69 5.48 19.41
C ASP A 16 11.12 4.10 19.71
N ASP A 17 11.58 3.44 20.77
CA ASP A 17 11.06 2.13 21.18
C ASP A 17 9.61 2.22 21.65
N PHE A 18 9.28 3.26 22.40
CA PHE A 18 7.90 3.53 22.78
C PHE A 18 7.02 3.77 21.56
N ASN A 19 7.43 4.63 20.64
CA ASN A 19 6.68 4.97 19.43
C ASN A 19 6.49 3.73 18.54
N TRP A 20 7.48 2.86 18.45
CA TRP A 20 7.38 1.58 17.74
C TRP A 20 6.26 0.71 18.34
N ASN A 21 6.31 0.48 19.63
CA ASN A 21 5.33 -0.37 20.32
C ASN A 21 3.92 0.26 20.32
N PHE A 22 3.85 1.57 20.53
CA PHE A 22 2.59 2.32 20.46
C PHE A 22 1.98 2.27 19.06
N GLY A 23 2.80 2.43 18.02
CA GLY A 23 2.38 2.34 16.63
C GLY A 23 1.78 0.96 16.31
N ILE A 24 2.46 -0.12 16.69
CA ILE A 24 1.97 -1.48 16.47
C ILE A 24 0.67 -1.74 17.23
N ALA A 25 0.60 -1.34 18.50
CA ALA A 25 -0.60 -1.54 19.31
C ALA A 25 -1.80 -0.76 18.76
N SER A 26 -1.57 0.47 18.28
CA SER A 26 -2.60 1.31 17.67
C SER A 26 -3.08 0.72 16.34
N ALA A 27 -2.17 0.25 15.49
CA ALA A 27 -2.52 -0.40 14.23
C ALA A 27 -3.31 -1.69 14.43
N ALA A 28 -2.93 -2.51 15.42
CA ALA A 28 -3.66 -3.72 15.80
C ALA A 28 -5.08 -3.41 16.32
N ALA A 29 -5.26 -2.26 16.95
CA ALA A 29 -6.57 -1.76 17.40
C ALA A 29 -7.34 -1.01 16.29
N LYS A 30 -6.81 -0.98 15.06
CA LYS A 30 -7.36 -0.25 13.90
C LYS A 30 -7.41 1.28 14.08
N GLU A 31 -6.61 1.81 14.97
CA GLU A 31 -6.42 3.26 15.15
C GLU A 31 -5.26 3.74 14.26
N PHE A 32 -5.47 3.69 12.95
CA PHE A 32 -4.41 3.87 11.95
C PHE A 32 -3.83 5.28 11.91
N LYS A 33 -4.58 6.31 12.25
CA LYS A 33 -4.07 7.69 12.33
C LYS A 33 -3.05 7.85 13.45
N GLU A 34 -3.38 7.34 14.62
CA GLU A 34 -2.47 7.37 15.77
C GLU A 34 -1.23 6.50 15.53
N ALA A 35 -1.41 5.35 14.88
CA ALA A 35 -0.31 4.48 14.50
C ALA A 35 0.64 5.17 13.51
N GLU A 36 0.11 5.81 12.48
CA GLU A 36 0.91 6.57 11.51
C GLU A 36 1.72 7.67 12.18
N GLU A 37 1.08 8.47 13.04
CA GLU A 37 1.77 9.53 13.78
C GLU A 37 2.92 8.98 14.63
N ALA A 38 2.71 7.87 15.33
CA ALA A 38 3.73 7.24 16.17
C ALA A 38 4.92 6.73 15.34
N PHE A 39 4.66 6.06 14.21
CA PHE A 39 5.71 5.59 13.32
C PHE A 39 6.52 6.75 12.71
N LEU A 40 5.87 7.85 12.36
CA LEU A 40 6.53 9.04 11.81
C LEU A 40 7.37 9.81 12.85
N GLN A 41 7.12 9.62 14.15
CA GLN A 41 7.94 10.19 15.22
C GLN A 41 9.28 9.47 15.40
N ILE A 42 9.42 8.25 14.88
CA ILE A 42 10.66 7.48 15.00
C ILE A 42 11.76 8.16 14.21
N SER A 43 12.88 8.45 14.88
CA SER A 43 14.04 9.13 14.29
C SER A 43 15.20 8.20 13.95
N ASN A 44 15.24 7.00 14.52
CA ASN A 44 16.32 6.03 14.29
C ASN A 44 16.27 5.45 12.87
N GLU A 45 17.28 5.74 12.07
CA GLU A 45 17.36 5.31 10.66
C GLU A 45 17.37 3.79 10.49
N LYS A 46 17.92 3.04 11.46
CA LYS A 46 17.89 1.57 11.43
C LYS A 46 16.45 1.04 11.53
N HIS A 47 15.63 1.63 12.40
CA HIS A 47 14.22 1.26 12.52
C HIS A 47 13.45 1.60 11.24
N LYS A 48 13.73 2.73 10.62
CA LYS A 48 13.08 3.17 9.38
C LYS A 48 13.42 2.28 8.17
N GLN A 49 14.52 1.55 8.20
CA GLN A 49 14.92 0.61 7.15
C GLN A 49 14.40 -0.81 7.40
N ASP A 50 13.88 -1.08 8.60
CA ASP A 50 13.35 -2.39 8.94
C ASP A 50 12.06 -2.67 8.17
N TYR A 51 11.98 -3.87 7.56
CA TYR A 51 10.79 -4.27 6.80
C TYR A 51 9.52 -4.25 7.66
N CYS A 52 9.60 -4.63 8.93
CA CYS A 52 8.47 -4.60 9.85
C CYS A 52 7.92 -3.18 10.01
N TYR A 53 8.79 -2.18 10.19
CA TYR A 53 8.41 -0.77 10.21
C TYR A 53 7.75 -0.33 8.90
N LEU A 54 8.41 -0.65 7.78
CA LEU A 54 7.91 -0.26 6.45
C LEU A 54 6.55 -0.88 6.14
N SER A 55 6.34 -2.15 6.49
CA SER A 55 5.07 -2.84 6.26
C SER A 55 3.92 -2.26 7.10
N TRP A 56 4.17 -1.97 8.36
CA TRP A 56 3.17 -1.35 9.24
C TRP A 56 2.81 0.07 8.79
N LEU A 57 3.82 0.88 8.48
CA LEU A 57 3.60 2.25 8.01
C LEU A 57 2.87 2.28 6.66
N CYS A 58 3.24 1.39 5.75
CA CYS A 58 2.58 1.23 4.46
C CYS A 58 1.10 0.88 4.63
N ALA A 59 0.78 -0.09 5.49
CA ALA A 59 -0.59 -0.47 5.82
C ALA A 59 -1.37 0.72 6.42
N CYS A 60 -0.76 1.49 7.30
CA CYS A 60 -1.38 2.69 7.88
C CYS A 60 -1.69 3.75 6.80
N TYR A 61 -0.79 4.00 5.87
CA TYR A 61 -1.03 4.92 4.77
C TYR A 61 -2.23 4.49 3.92
N ILE A 62 -2.32 3.23 3.56
CA ILE A 62 -3.43 2.70 2.77
C ILE A 62 -4.76 2.82 3.53
N MET A 63 -4.77 2.44 4.80
CA MET A 63 -5.97 2.52 5.65
C MET A 63 -6.40 3.96 5.95
N ASN A 64 -5.48 4.93 5.90
CA ASN A 64 -5.76 6.36 6.05
C ASN A 64 -6.07 7.07 4.71
N PHE A 65 -6.34 6.32 3.66
CA PHE A 65 -6.64 6.83 2.32
C PHE A 65 -5.50 7.64 1.68
N LYS A 66 -4.25 7.23 1.95
CA LYS A 66 -3.02 7.83 1.39
C LYS A 66 -2.21 6.79 0.60
N PRO A 67 -2.79 6.09 -0.40
CA PRO A 67 -2.08 5.03 -1.12
C PRO A 67 -0.88 5.57 -1.91
N HIS A 68 -0.89 6.84 -2.30
CA HIS A 68 0.22 7.50 -2.99
C HIS A 68 1.49 7.51 -2.13
N LEU A 69 1.37 7.69 -0.81
CA LEU A 69 2.52 7.65 0.10
C LEU A 69 3.09 6.23 0.24
N ALA A 70 2.23 5.22 0.28
CA ALA A 70 2.66 3.82 0.26
C ALA A 70 3.40 3.49 -1.04
N TRP A 71 2.92 3.96 -2.18
CA TRP A 71 3.56 3.78 -3.47
C TRP A 71 4.92 4.47 -3.55
N GLU A 72 5.03 5.72 -3.08
CA GLU A 72 6.30 6.44 -3.00
C GLU A 72 7.32 5.70 -2.13
N MET A 73 6.89 5.15 -1.02
CA MET A 73 7.76 4.34 -0.15
C MET A 73 8.33 3.15 -0.91
N TYR A 74 7.52 2.43 -1.67
CA TYR A 74 7.96 1.31 -2.48
C TYR A 74 8.96 1.73 -3.56
N ILE A 75 8.70 2.82 -4.28
CA ILE A 75 9.58 3.32 -5.35
C ILE A 75 10.98 3.65 -4.82
N ASN A 76 11.08 4.15 -3.60
CA ASN A 76 12.35 4.53 -2.97
C ASN A 76 13.13 3.34 -2.39
N MET A 77 12.55 2.14 -2.38
CA MET A 77 13.24 0.93 -1.93
C MET A 77 14.07 0.31 -3.05
N GLU A 78 15.20 -0.30 -2.68
CA GLU A 78 15.95 -1.15 -3.59
C GLU A 78 15.18 -2.44 -3.89
N THR A 79 15.33 -2.97 -5.11
CA THR A 79 14.68 -4.22 -5.50
C THR A 79 15.21 -5.39 -4.66
N SER A 80 14.33 -6.01 -3.89
CA SER A 80 14.65 -7.11 -2.98
C SER A 80 13.40 -7.96 -2.72
N ASN A 81 13.56 -9.06 -2.01
CA ASN A 81 12.41 -9.86 -1.55
C ASN A 81 11.49 -9.05 -0.64
N GLU A 82 12.05 -8.16 0.17
CA GLU A 82 11.28 -7.27 1.04
C GLU A 82 10.47 -6.25 0.25
N SER A 83 11.05 -5.64 -0.78
CA SER A 83 10.32 -4.71 -1.64
C SER A 83 9.19 -5.41 -2.41
N LEU A 84 9.41 -6.65 -2.86
CA LEU A 84 8.36 -7.46 -3.50
C LEU A 84 7.23 -7.80 -2.52
N SER A 85 7.56 -8.14 -1.29
CA SER A 85 6.57 -8.41 -0.24
C SER A 85 5.75 -7.16 0.08
N LEU A 86 6.40 -6.00 0.14
CA LEU A 86 5.72 -4.71 0.34
C LEU A 86 4.80 -4.38 -0.85
N LEU A 87 5.27 -4.61 -2.07
CA LEU A 87 4.47 -4.39 -3.28
C LEU A 87 3.22 -5.29 -3.31
N ASN A 88 3.35 -6.55 -2.90
CA ASN A 88 2.23 -7.46 -2.77
C ASN A 88 1.22 -6.98 -1.71
N LEU A 89 1.69 -6.47 -0.58
CA LEU A 89 0.85 -5.83 0.44
C LEU A 89 0.08 -4.64 -0.14
N ILE A 90 0.77 -3.74 -0.86
CA ILE A 90 0.13 -2.58 -1.51
C ILE A 90 -0.95 -3.03 -2.49
N ALA A 91 -0.65 -4.01 -3.34
CA ALA A 91 -1.60 -4.53 -4.34
C ALA A 91 -2.88 -5.03 -3.68
N ASN A 92 -2.76 -5.87 -2.67
CA ASN A 92 -3.91 -6.50 -2.01
C ASN A 92 -4.67 -5.54 -1.10
N ASP A 93 -3.98 -4.74 -0.31
CA ASP A 93 -4.63 -3.81 0.63
C ASP A 93 -5.31 -2.65 -0.10
N CYS A 94 -4.69 -2.11 -1.14
CA CYS A 94 -5.33 -1.10 -1.99
C CYS A 94 -6.59 -1.67 -2.69
N TYR A 95 -6.54 -2.92 -3.14
CA TYR A 95 -7.71 -3.58 -3.73
C TYR A 95 -8.86 -3.68 -2.73
N LYS A 96 -8.59 -4.13 -1.51
CA LYS A 96 -9.59 -4.25 -0.44
C LYS A 96 -10.19 -2.91 -0.04
N MET A 97 -9.40 -1.84 -0.09
CA MET A 97 -9.84 -0.49 0.26
C MET A 97 -10.50 0.27 -0.90
N GLY A 98 -10.64 -0.34 -2.07
CA GLY A 98 -11.19 0.31 -3.25
C GLY A 98 -10.25 1.32 -3.92
N GLN A 99 -8.97 1.30 -3.59
CA GLN A 99 -7.92 2.15 -4.17
C GLN A 99 -7.35 1.47 -5.43
N PHE A 100 -8.19 1.28 -6.42
CA PHE A 100 -7.93 0.39 -7.54
C PHE A 100 -6.81 0.85 -8.47
N TYR A 101 -6.58 2.15 -8.61
CA TYR A 101 -5.50 2.67 -9.45
C TYR A 101 -4.13 2.21 -8.95
N TYR A 102 -3.84 2.38 -7.65
CA TYR A 102 -2.58 1.93 -7.06
C TYR A 102 -2.48 0.41 -6.97
N SER A 103 -3.60 -0.27 -6.73
CA SER A 103 -3.67 -1.72 -6.81
C SER A 103 -3.28 -2.23 -8.20
N ALA A 104 -3.82 -1.64 -9.26
CA ALA A 104 -3.48 -1.98 -10.65
C ALA A 104 -2.00 -1.75 -10.96
N LYS A 105 -1.42 -0.62 -10.50
CA LYS A 105 0.01 -0.33 -10.66
C LYS A 105 0.88 -1.38 -9.97
N ALA A 106 0.51 -1.76 -8.75
CA ALA A 106 1.25 -2.75 -7.98
C ALA A 106 1.18 -4.14 -8.63
N PHE A 107 0.01 -4.59 -9.05
CA PHE A 107 -0.14 -5.86 -9.78
C PHE A 107 0.58 -5.86 -11.13
N ASP A 108 0.61 -4.73 -11.83
CA ASP A 108 1.34 -4.60 -13.09
C ASP A 108 2.85 -4.81 -12.91
N VAL A 109 3.43 -4.25 -11.88
CA VAL A 109 4.86 -4.47 -11.56
C VAL A 109 5.11 -5.91 -11.11
N LEU A 110 4.24 -6.47 -10.26
CA LEU A 110 4.36 -7.87 -9.82
C LEU A 110 4.33 -8.84 -10.98
N GLU A 111 3.39 -8.66 -11.91
CA GLU A 111 3.29 -9.50 -13.12
C GLU A 111 4.54 -9.43 -13.99
N ARG A 112 5.14 -8.25 -14.13
CA ARG A 112 6.38 -8.09 -14.92
C ARG A 112 7.58 -8.76 -14.28
N LEU A 113 7.64 -8.78 -12.95
CA LEU A 113 8.74 -9.36 -12.20
C LEU A 113 8.60 -10.88 -12.02
N ASP A 114 7.38 -11.35 -11.83
CA ASP A 114 7.03 -12.75 -11.65
C ASP A 114 5.69 -13.03 -12.35
N PRO A 115 5.73 -13.55 -13.61
CA PRO A 115 4.52 -13.77 -14.41
C PRO A 115 3.64 -14.87 -13.82
N ASP A 116 2.79 -14.52 -12.86
CA ASP A 116 1.81 -15.40 -12.24
C ASP A 116 0.40 -15.01 -12.72
N PRO A 117 -0.46 -15.95 -13.11
CA PRO A 117 -1.85 -15.67 -13.50
C PRO A 117 -2.65 -14.89 -12.45
N GLU A 118 -2.37 -15.10 -11.17
CA GLU A 118 -3.04 -14.38 -10.09
C GLU A 118 -2.78 -12.87 -10.16
N PHE A 119 -1.56 -12.46 -10.51
CA PHE A 119 -1.21 -11.04 -10.63
C PHE A 119 -1.93 -10.40 -11.82
N TRP A 120 -2.04 -11.11 -12.92
CA TRP A 120 -2.81 -10.62 -14.06
C TRP A 120 -4.30 -10.50 -13.76
N GLU A 121 -4.90 -11.48 -13.10
CA GLU A 121 -6.30 -11.40 -12.65
C GLU A 121 -6.53 -10.26 -11.67
N GLY A 122 -5.59 -10.05 -10.73
CA GLY A 122 -5.61 -8.91 -9.83
C GLY A 122 -5.56 -7.57 -10.57
N LYS A 123 -4.67 -7.46 -11.54
CA LYS A 123 -4.57 -6.27 -12.41
C LYS A 123 -5.87 -6.02 -13.18
N ARG A 124 -6.44 -7.06 -13.78
CA ARG A 124 -7.73 -6.97 -14.48
C ARG A 124 -8.85 -6.52 -13.55
N GLY A 125 -8.96 -7.13 -12.38
CA GLY A 125 -9.97 -6.76 -11.39
C GLY A 125 -9.83 -5.32 -10.92
N ALA A 126 -8.61 -4.86 -10.67
CA ALA A 126 -8.32 -3.48 -10.32
C ALA A 126 -8.65 -2.51 -11.46
N ALA A 127 -8.37 -2.88 -12.71
CA ALA A 127 -8.73 -2.09 -13.89
C ALA A 127 -10.25 -1.91 -14.02
N ILE A 128 -11.03 -2.95 -13.80
CA ILE A 128 -12.48 -2.88 -13.75
C ILE A 128 -12.94 -1.94 -12.63
N GLY A 129 -12.30 -2.01 -11.46
CA GLY A 129 -12.56 -1.12 -10.33
C GLY A 129 -12.31 0.35 -10.67
N VAL A 130 -11.21 0.66 -11.37
CA VAL A 130 -10.92 2.03 -11.86
C VAL A 130 -12.01 2.50 -12.83
N PHE A 131 -12.42 1.66 -13.77
CA PHE A 131 -13.50 1.98 -14.69
C PHE A 131 -14.81 2.32 -13.94
N GLN A 132 -15.18 1.50 -12.97
CA GLN A 132 -16.37 1.73 -12.15
C GLN A 132 -16.28 3.05 -11.37
N MET A 133 -15.11 3.39 -10.85
CA MET A 133 -14.88 4.65 -10.14
C MET A 133 -14.98 5.86 -11.08
N VAL A 134 -14.49 5.75 -12.31
CA VAL A 134 -14.61 6.81 -13.32
C VAL A 134 -16.09 7.03 -13.68
N VAL A 135 -16.84 5.96 -13.90
CA VAL A 135 -18.30 6.03 -14.18
C VAL A 135 -19.05 6.68 -13.02
N ALA A 136 -18.63 6.40 -11.78
CA ALA A 136 -19.21 7.02 -10.59
C ALA A 136 -18.74 8.47 -10.33
N GLY A 137 -17.85 9.02 -11.16
CA GLY A 137 -17.30 10.35 -10.99
C GLY A 137 -16.26 10.49 -9.86
N LYS A 138 -15.74 9.38 -9.36
CA LYS A 138 -14.80 9.33 -8.23
C LYS A 138 -13.33 9.22 -8.64
N GLU A 139 -13.07 8.99 -9.92
CA GLU A 139 -11.72 8.83 -10.46
C GLU A 139 -11.59 9.55 -11.82
N SER A 140 -10.36 9.96 -12.18
CA SER A 140 -10.10 10.66 -13.42
C SER A 140 -10.02 9.73 -14.63
N ASN A 141 -10.42 10.24 -15.80
CA ASN A 141 -10.27 9.52 -17.07
C ASN A 141 -8.80 9.23 -17.40
N GLN A 142 -7.88 10.09 -16.99
CA GLN A 142 -6.43 9.91 -17.21
C GLN A 142 -5.94 8.61 -16.56
N ARG A 143 -6.35 8.35 -15.32
CA ARG A 143 -5.98 7.11 -14.62
C ARG A 143 -6.57 5.87 -15.30
N LEU A 144 -7.78 5.96 -15.84
CA LEU A 144 -8.36 4.87 -16.63
C LEU A 144 -7.53 4.58 -17.89
N ILE A 145 -7.10 5.60 -18.60
CA ILE A 145 -6.24 5.44 -19.79
C ILE A 145 -4.93 4.75 -19.42
N GLU A 146 -4.29 5.16 -18.34
CA GLU A 146 -3.06 4.54 -17.84
C GLU A 146 -3.25 3.06 -17.52
N VAL A 147 -4.34 2.71 -16.85
CA VAL A 147 -4.66 1.32 -16.49
C VAL A 147 -4.96 0.47 -17.72
N ILE A 148 -5.65 1.01 -18.72
CA ILE A 148 -5.89 0.32 -20.01
C ILE A 148 -4.56 0.06 -20.71
N GLN A 149 -3.63 1.02 -20.71
CA GLN A 149 -2.29 0.82 -21.27
C GLN A 149 -1.51 -0.28 -20.54
N MET A 150 -1.63 -0.37 -19.21
CA MET A 150 -1.03 -1.47 -18.43
C MET A 150 -1.57 -2.83 -18.87
N LEU A 151 -2.88 -2.94 -19.15
CA LEU A 151 -3.48 -4.17 -19.65
C LEU A 151 -2.96 -4.53 -21.05
N LYS A 152 -2.80 -3.56 -21.94
CA LYS A 152 -2.31 -3.76 -23.30
C LYS A 152 -0.85 -4.20 -23.35
N ASN A 153 -0.04 -3.81 -22.38
CA ASN A 153 1.38 -4.13 -22.32
C ASN A 153 1.66 -5.52 -21.73
N THR A 154 0.64 -6.28 -21.39
CA THR A 154 0.82 -7.67 -20.95
C THR A 154 0.88 -8.63 -22.13
N ASN A 155 1.66 -9.71 -21.99
CA ASN A 155 1.76 -10.78 -23.00
C ASN A 155 0.64 -11.83 -22.87
N ASN A 156 -0.43 -11.52 -22.17
CA ASN A 156 -1.53 -12.46 -21.95
C ASN A 156 -2.52 -12.41 -23.13
N PRO A 157 -2.75 -13.53 -23.85
CA PRO A 157 -3.64 -13.57 -25.02
C PRO A 157 -5.10 -13.26 -24.69
N GLN A 158 -5.52 -13.34 -23.43
CA GLN A 158 -6.88 -12.99 -23.02
C GLN A 158 -7.16 -11.48 -23.07
N VAL A 159 -6.14 -10.65 -23.13
CA VAL A 159 -6.28 -9.19 -23.21
C VAL A 159 -7.00 -8.74 -24.47
N GLU A 160 -6.80 -9.43 -25.59
CA GLU A 160 -7.45 -9.09 -26.85
C GLU A 160 -8.99 -9.15 -26.78
N TYR A 161 -9.52 -9.97 -25.89
CA TYR A 161 -10.96 -10.09 -25.65
C TYR A 161 -11.49 -9.10 -24.61
N PHE A 162 -10.61 -8.50 -23.82
CA PHE A 162 -10.98 -7.65 -22.70
C PHE A 162 -10.92 -6.15 -23.03
N VAL A 163 -10.04 -5.74 -23.94
CA VAL A 163 -9.83 -4.36 -24.39
C VAL A 163 -10.48 -4.13 -25.74
#